data_33c569a2d350745c04bd2c4d902dc887
#
_entry.id   33c569a2d350745c04bd2c4d902dc887
#
_cell.length_a   1.000
_cell.length_b   1.000
_cell.length_c   1.000
_cell.angle_alpha   90.00
_cell.angle_beta   90.00
_cell.angle_gamma   90.00
#
_symmetry.space_group_name_H-M   'P 1'
#
loop_
_entity.id
_entity.type
_entity.pdbx_description
1 polymer ?
#
loop_
_entity_poly.entity_id
_entity_poly.type
_entity_poly.pdbx_seq_one_letter_code
_entity_poly.pdbx_strand_id
1 'polypeptide(L)'
;MFSKILVPVDGSENSFRALEHAIFLSTKIKEAQITVLYIIEDLPSLYIYSPKIMEKLRADYEREYTRILERCKEMANKSGTNINTVLKEGDPASKIIGYSDMERFDLIIMGSRGMGKFKEMIIGSVSNKVIHHAKSSVMLVR
;
A
#
# COMPACT_ATOMS: atom_id res chain seq x y z
N MET A 1 -2.69 21.39 2.92
CA MET A 1 -1.32 20.88 2.99
C MET A 1 -1.27 19.39 2.64
N PHE A 2 -1.88 18.48 3.38
CA PHE A 2 -1.92 17.05 3.03
C PHE A 2 -3.23 16.70 2.31
N SER A 3 -3.38 17.19 1.08
CA SER A 3 -4.58 17.00 0.27
C SER A 3 -4.58 15.70 -0.55
N LYS A 4 -3.42 15.17 -0.91
CA LYS A 4 -3.28 13.89 -1.61
C LYS A 4 -2.45 12.92 -0.76
N ILE A 5 -3.12 11.90 -0.23
CA ILE A 5 -2.53 10.93 0.68
C ILE A 5 -2.45 9.56 -0.02
N LEU A 6 -1.24 8.99 -0.06
CA LEU A 6 -0.98 7.64 -0.56
C LEU A 6 -0.84 6.67 0.61
N VAL A 7 -1.56 5.57 0.56
CA VAL A 7 -1.51 4.52 1.57
C VAL A 7 -1.16 3.18 0.91
N PRO A 8 0.11 2.79 0.90
CA PRO A 8 0.51 1.46 0.48
C PRO A 8 -0.01 0.41 1.47
N VAL A 9 -0.65 -0.64 0.97
CA VAL A 9 -1.14 -1.76 1.78
C VAL A 9 -0.62 -3.08 1.23
N ASP A 10 -0.29 -3.99 2.14
CA ASP A 10 0.18 -5.34 1.82
C ASP A 10 -0.63 -6.44 2.55
N GLY A 11 -1.69 -6.04 3.26
CA GLY A 11 -2.51 -6.93 4.06
C GLY A 11 -2.02 -7.13 5.48
N SER A 12 -0.89 -6.54 5.88
CA SER A 12 -0.43 -6.54 7.28
C SER A 12 -1.34 -5.66 8.15
N GLU A 13 -1.42 -5.96 9.44
CA GLU A 13 -2.16 -5.13 10.39
C GLU A 13 -1.59 -3.70 10.46
N ASN A 14 -0.28 -3.54 10.34
CA ASN A 14 0.33 -2.21 10.30
C ASN A 14 -0.11 -1.40 9.07
N SER A 15 -0.31 -2.05 7.92
CA SER A 15 -0.81 -1.38 6.71
C SER A 15 -2.27 -0.95 6.86
N PHE A 16 -3.10 -1.75 7.53
CA PHE A 16 -4.48 -1.36 7.84
C PHE A 16 -4.55 -0.23 8.87
N ARG A 17 -3.67 -0.24 9.88
CA ARG A 17 -3.55 0.90 10.82
C ARG A 17 -3.11 2.18 10.11
N ALA A 18 -2.23 2.07 9.11
CA ALA A 18 -1.86 3.21 8.28
C ALA A 18 -3.08 3.80 7.55
N LEU A 19 -3.96 2.95 7.03
CA LEU A 19 -5.22 3.39 6.42
C LEU A 19 -6.16 4.04 7.44
N GLU A 20 -6.27 3.51 8.64
CA GLU A 20 -7.06 4.13 9.72
C GLU A 20 -6.58 5.56 10.02
N HIS A 21 -5.26 5.78 10.09
CA HIS A 21 -4.69 7.11 10.28
C HIS A 21 -4.99 8.04 9.10
N ALA A 22 -4.92 7.54 7.87
CA ALA A 22 -5.27 8.32 6.68
C ALA A 22 -6.75 8.72 6.68
N ILE A 23 -7.65 7.78 7.00
CA ILE A 23 -9.09 8.05 7.15
C ILE A 23 -9.34 9.11 8.23
N PHE A 24 -8.71 8.96 9.40
CA PHE A 24 -8.83 9.95 10.47
C PHE A 24 -8.37 11.35 10.01
N LEU A 25 -7.21 11.43 9.35
CA LEU A 25 -6.71 12.70 8.83
C LEU A 25 -7.66 13.32 7.81
N SER A 26 -8.23 12.52 6.92
CA SER A 26 -9.18 13.01 5.90
C SER A 26 -10.43 13.62 6.50
N THR A 27 -10.84 13.21 7.70
CA THR A 27 -11.98 13.84 8.41
C THR A 27 -11.63 15.23 8.97
N LYS A 28 -10.33 15.56 9.08
CA LYS A 28 -9.83 16.84 9.63
C LYS A 28 -9.32 17.78 8.55
N ILE A 29 -8.99 17.26 7.39
CA ILE A 29 -8.42 18.04 6.28
C ILE A 29 -9.47 18.10 5.17
N LYS A 30 -9.98 19.30 4.94
CA LYS A 30 -10.98 19.52 3.88
C LYS A 30 -10.41 19.10 2.50
N GLU A 31 -11.20 18.33 1.76
CA GLU A 31 -10.86 17.85 0.41
C GLU A 31 -9.67 16.89 0.33
N ALA A 32 -9.25 16.28 1.45
CA ALA A 32 -8.22 15.27 1.42
C ALA A 32 -8.68 14.03 0.64
N GLN A 33 -7.85 13.60 -0.31
CA GLN A 33 -8.07 12.42 -1.14
C GLN A 33 -7.13 11.30 -0.73
N ILE A 34 -7.68 10.13 -0.47
CA ILE A 34 -6.90 8.95 -0.12
C ILE A 34 -6.84 8.02 -1.33
N THR A 35 -5.62 7.61 -1.68
CA THR A 35 -5.39 6.53 -2.63
C THR A 35 -4.71 5.37 -1.92
N VAL A 36 -5.35 4.23 -1.93
CA VAL A 36 -4.79 2.96 -1.45
C VAL A 36 -4.07 2.29 -2.60
N LEU A 37 -2.81 1.94 -2.39
CA LEU A 37 -1.96 1.29 -3.38
C LEU A 37 -1.61 -0.13 -2.92
N TYR A 38 -1.98 -1.12 -3.72
CA TYR A 38 -1.49 -2.49 -3.57
C TYR A 38 -0.48 -2.81 -4.67
N ILE A 39 0.60 -3.49 -4.32
CA ILE A 39 1.63 -3.87 -5.27
C ILE A 39 1.76 -5.39 -5.29
N ILE A 40 1.55 -5.97 -6.46
CA ILE A 40 1.87 -7.36 -6.73
C ILE A 40 3.37 -7.42 -6.98
N GLU A 41 4.10 -8.10 -6.09
CA GLU A 41 5.53 -8.29 -6.28
C GLU A 41 5.79 -9.16 -7.51
N ASP A 42 6.82 -8.81 -8.27
CA ASP A 42 7.26 -9.62 -9.40
C ASP A 42 7.54 -11.04 -8.91
N LEU A 43 6.86 -12.00 -9.50
CA LEU A 43 7.15 -13.40 -9.25
C LEU A 43 8.49 -13.75 -9.91
N PRO A 44 9.52 -14.07 -9.11
CA PRO A 44 10.80 -14.48 -9.71
C PRO A 44 10.59 -15.71 -10.56
N SER A 45 11.01 -15.63 -11.82
CA SER A 45 11.13 -16.77 -12.74
C SER A 45 9.81 -17.44 -13.15
N LEU A 46 8.81 -16.67 -13.56
CA LEU A 46 7.58 -17.20 -14.16
C LEU A 46 7.82 -18.13 -15.36
N TYR A 47 8.99 -18.01 -16.00
CA TYR A 47 9.39 -18.86 -17.13
C TYR A 47 9.68 -20.33 -16.76
N ILE A 48 9.80 -20.64 -15.45
CA ILE A 48 10.08 -22.00 -14.95
C ILE A 48 8.78 -22.82 -14.78
N TYR A 49 7.63 -22.16 -14.65
CA TYR A 49 6.37 -22.82 -14.36
C TYR A 49 5.55 -23.11 -15.62
N SER A 50 4.81 -24.22 -15.59
CA SER A 50 3.86 -24.52 -16.65
C SER A 50 2.74 -23.47 -16.74
N PRO A 51 2.11 -23.27 -17.92
CA PRO A 51 0.99 -22.34 -18.06
C PRO A 51 -0.15 -22.56 -17.04
N LYS A 52 -0.40 -23.82 -16.70
CA LYS A 52 -1.45 -24.20 -15.72
C LYS A 52 -1.12 -23.76 -14.29
N ILE A 53 0.16 -23.89 -13.89
CA ILE A 53 0.63 -23.41 -12.57
C ILE A 53 0.59 -21.88 -12.54
N MET A 54 0.92 -21.22 -13.63
CA MET A 54 0.86 -19.76 -13.76
C MET A 54 -0.55 -19.23 -13.62
N GLU A 55 -1.53 -19.87 -14.25
CA GLU A 55 -2.93 -19.50 -14.15
C GLU A 55 -3.44 -19.61 -12.70
N LYS A 56 -3.06 -20.71 -12.02
CA LYS A 56 -3.41 -20.89 -10.62
C LYS A 56 -2.80 -19.81 -9.72
N LEU A 57 -1.53 -19.49 -9.90
CA LEU A 57 -0.85 -18.45 -9.13
C LEU A 57 -1.51 -17.08 -9.33
N ARG A 58 -1.83 -16.71 -10.57
CA ARG A 58 -2.54 -15.47 -10.86
C ARG A 58 -3.89 -15.41 -10.17
N ALA A 59 -4.66 -16.49 -10.20
CA ALA A 59 -5.96 -16.57 -9.52
C ALA A 59 -5.82 -16.43 -8.01
N ASP A 60 -4.78 -17.02 -7.40
CA ASP A 60 -4.51 -16.91 -5.97
C ASP A 60 -4.14 -15.47 -5.57
N TYR A 61 -3.29 -14.80 -6.35
CA TYR A 61 -2.96 -13.39 -6.14
C TYR A 61 -4.18 -12.48 -6.29
N GLU A 62 -5.01 -12.72 -7.31
CA GLU A 62 -6.22 -11.94 -7.53
C GLU A 62 -7.20 -12.05 -6.35
N ARG A 63 -7.38 -13.23 -5.80
CA ARG A 63 -8.20 -13.43 -4.60
C ARG A 63 -7.64 -12.67 -3.40
N GLU A 64 -6.34 -12.68 -3.22
CA GLU A 64 -5.70 -12.03 -2.08
C GLU A 64 -5.78 -10.50 -2.17
N TYR A 65 -5.38 -9.89 -3.28
CA TYR A 65 -5.46 -8.44 -3.38
C TYR A 65 -6.91 -7.92 -3.40
N THR A 66 -7.84 -8.68 -4.01
CA THR A 66 -9.26 -8.33 -3.97
C THR A 66 -9.77 -8.28 -2.55
N ARG A 67 -9.48 -9.31 -1.74
CA ARG A 67 -9.86 -9.36 -0.32
C ARG A 67 -9.28 -8.19 0.48
N ILE A 68 -8.01 -7.86 0.26
CA ILE A 68 -7.34 -6.75 0.96
C ILE A 68 -7.96 -5.41 0.58
N LEU A 69 -8.15 -5.16 -0.72
CA LEU A 69 -8.71 -3.89 -1.20
C LEU A 69 -10.19 -3.73 -0.81
N GLU A 70 -10.96 -4.81 -0.77
CA GLU A 70 -12.34 -4.76 -0.26
C GLU A 70 -12.39 -4.43 1.22
N ARG A 71 -11.51 -5.01 2.05
CA ARG A 71 -11.37 -4.61 3.46
C ARG A 71 -11.06 -3.12 3.59
N CYS A 72 -10.17 -2.58 2.78
CA CYS A 72 -9.86 -1.16 2.76
C CYS A 72 -11.10 -0.30 2.44
N LYS A 73 -11.89 -0.69 1.44
CA LYS A 73 -13.14 0.00 1.07
C LYS A 73 -14.16 -0.04 2.20
N GLU A 74 -14.32 -1.19 2.85
CA GLU A 74 -15.22 -1.33 4.00
C GLU A 74 -14.82 -0.42 5.16
N MET A 75 -13.52 -0.35 5.47
CA MET A 75 -12.99 0.54 6.51
C MET A 75 -13.30 2.01 6.20
N ALA A 76 -13.09 2.43 4.96
CA ALA A 76 -13.38 3.78 4.51
C ALA A 76 -14.89 4.10 4.55
N ASN A 77 -15.72 3.18 4.05
CA ASN A 77 -17.17 3.33 4.03
C ASN A 77 -17.78 3.49 5.43
N LYS A 78 -17.29 2.73 6.42
CA LYS A 78 -17.73 2.86 7.83
C LYS A 78 -17.50 4.26 8.39
N SER A 79 -16.54 5.00 7.86
CA SER A 79 -16.20 6.36 8.28
C SER A 79 -16.77 7.43 7.34
N GLY A 80 -17.56 7.05 6.34
CA GLY A 80 -18.08 7.97 5.33
C GLY A 80 -17.00 8.57 4.42
N THR A 81 -15.82 7.94 4.35
CA THR A 81 -14.68 8.40 3.54
C THR A 81 -14.62 7.66 2.23
N ASN A 82 -14.43 8.39 1.13
CA ASN A 82 -14.17 7.77 -0.17
C ASN A 82 -12.67 7.55 -0.36
N ILE A 83 -12.31 6.41 -0.90
CA ILE A 83 -10.92 6.08 -1.27
C ILE A 83 -10.83 5.65 -2.74
N ASN A 84 -9.73 6.00 -3.38
CA ASN A 84 -9.33 5.41 -4.64
C ASN A 84 -8.47 4.18 -4.38
N THR A 85 -8.59 3.15 -5.21
CA THR A 85 -7.72 1.95 -5.12
C THR A 85 -6.94 1.79 -6.40
N VAL A 86 -5.64 1.54 -6.27
CA VAL A 86 -4.71 1.36 -7.40
C VAL A 86 -3.91 0.09 -7.20
N LEU A 87 -3.75 -0.66 -8.28
CA LEU A 87 -2.95 -1.87 -8.35
C LEU A 87 -1.74 -1.61 -9.25
N LYS A 88 -0.56 -1.95 -8.77
CA LYS A 88 0.70 -1.92 -9.53
C LYS A 88 1.41 -3.27 -9.41
N GLU A 89 2.33 -3.53 -10.31
CA GLU A 89 3.16 -4.74 -10.31
C GLU A 89 4.62 -4.34 -10.34
N GLY A 90 5.47 -5.01 -9.56
CA GLY A 90 6.90 -4.79 -9.51
C GLY A 90 7.49 -4.72 -8.11
N ASP A 91 8.64 -4.07 -7.97
CA ASP A 91 9.29 -3.86 -6.67
C ASP A 91 8.50 -2.86 -5.82
N PRO A 92 8.06 -3.24 -4.61
CA PRO A 92 7.18 -2.40 -3.79
C PRO A 92 7.73 -1.00 -3.53
N ALA A 93 8.96 -0.90 -3.06
CA ALA A 93 9.54 0.41 -2.73
C ALA A 93 9.63 1.32 -3.95
N SER A 94 10.12 0.79 -5.08
CA SER A 94 10.23 1.53 -6.34
C SER A 94 8.89 2.00 -6.87
N LYS A 95 7.85 1.16 -6.78
CA LYS A 95 6.50 1.51 -7.23
C LYS A 95 5.84 2.55 -6.33
N ILE A 96 6.01 2.45 -5.01
CA ILE A 96 5.50 3.46 -4.07
C ILE A 96 6.14 4.82 -4.36
N ILE A 97 7.46 4.89 -4.43
CA ILE A 97 8.21 6.12 -4.65
C ILE A 97 7.84 6.72 -6.02
N GLY A 98 7.94 5.92 -7.09
CA GLY A 98 7.67 6.39 -8.44
C GLY A 98 6.23 6.87 -8.62
N TYR A 99 5.25 6.15 -8.10
CA TYR A 99 3.85 6.53 -8.17
C TYR A 99 3.55 7.79 -7.36
N SER A 100 4.13 7.89 -6.15
CA SER A 100 4.00 9.07 -5.31
C SER A 100 4.54 10.33 -6.00
N ASP A 101 5.70 10.24 -6.62
CA ASP A 101 6.34 11.37 -7.33
C ASP A 101 5.55 11.75 -8.59
N MET A 102 5.16 10.77 -9.40
CA MET A 102 4.42 10.99 -10.65
C MET A 102 3.07 11.66 -10.42
N GLU A 103 2.33 11.19 -9.43
CA GLU A 103 1.00 11.70 -9.10
C GLU A 103 1.03 12.88 -8.11
N ARG A 104 2.22 13.26 -7.63
CA ARG A 104 2.44 14.38 -6.70
C ARG A 104 1.64 14.24 -5.41
N PHE A 105 1.78 13.11 -4.75
CA PHE A 105 1.22 12.94 -3.41
C PHE A 105 1.96 13.80 -2.39
N ASP A 106 1.20 14.38 -1.46
CA ASP A 106 1.76 15.23 -0.39
C ASP A 106 2.28 14.41 0.78
N LEU A 107 1.65 13.27 1.03
CA LEU A 107 1.91 12.41 2.18
C LEU A 107 1.77 10.95 1.80
N ILE A 108 2.75 10.15 2.23
CA ILE A 108 2.67 8.69 2.24
C ILE A 108 2.45 8.26 3.68
N ILE A 109 1.40 7.50 3.96
CA ILE A 109 1.16 6.88 5.27
C ILE A 109 1.27 5.37 5.09
N MET A 110 2.22 4.74 5.75
CA MET A 110 2.47 3.31 5.59
C MET A 110 2.82 2.64 6.91
N GLY A 111 2.62 1.33 6.96
CA GLY A 111 3.07 0.54 8.09
C GLY A 111 4.60 0.58 8.21
N SER A 112 5.09 0.63 9.41
CA SER A 112 6.54 0.58 9.66
C SER A 112 7.15 -0.78 9.33
N ARG A 113 6.32 -1.85 9.31
CA ARG A 113 6.67 -3.23 8.94
C ARG A 113 5.56 -3.81 8.09
N GLY A 114 5.91 -4.67 7.14
CA GLY A 114 4.96 -5.41 6.32
C GLY A 114 4.77 -6.86 6.80
N MET A 115 4.46 -7.75 5.87
CA MET A 115 4.25 -9.19 6.07
C MET A 115 5.54 -9.98 6.35
N GLY A 116 6.71 -9.35 6.36
CA GLY A 116 8.02 -9.99 6.52
C GLY A 116 8.21 -10.64 7.89
N LYS A 117 9.11 -11.65 7.93
CA LYS A 117 9.36 -12.52 9.08
C LYS A 117 10.23 -11.90 10.19
N PHE A 118 10.84 -10.76 9.95
CA PHE A 118 11.78 -10.13 10.91
C PHE A 118 11.02 -9.26 11.92
N LYS A 119 10.54 -9.88 12.99
CA LYS A 119 9.83 -9.18 14.08
C LYS A 119 10.71 -8.24 14.89
N GLU A 120 12.02 -8.39 14.82
CA GLU A 120 13.00 -7.62 15.60
C GLU A 120 13.36 -6.27 14.94
N MET A 121 13.09 -6.08 13.67
CA MET A 121 13.38 -4.83 12.99
C MET A 121 12.29 -3.79 13.27
N ILE A 122 12.69 -2.63 13.75
CA ILE A 122 11.80 -1.50 14.03
C ILE A 122 11.16 -0.96 12.74
N ILE A 123 11.90 -0.99 11.63
CA ILE A 123 11.48 -0.50 10.31
C ILE A 123 11.72 -1.61 9.28
N GLY A 124 10.72 -1.90 8.45
CA GLY A 124 10.84 -2.88 7.37
C GLY A 124 11.67 -2.37 6.19
N SER A 125 12.09 -3.28 5.32
CA SER A 125 12.93 -2.96 4.15
C SER A 125 12.27 -1.98 3.17
N VAL A 126 10.99 -2.17 2.89
CA VAL A 126 10.22 -1.28 1.99
C VAL A 126 10.09 0.11 2.63
N SER A 127 9.65 0.18 3.88
CA SER A 127 9.49 1.45 4.61
C SER A 127 10.79 2.23 4.69
N ASN A 128 11.91 1.54 4.94
CA ASN A 128 13.23 2.16 4.99
C ASN A 128 13.62 2.78 3.65
N LYS A 129 13.42 2.08 2.54
CA LYS A 129 13.70 2.63 1.20
C LYS A 129 12.80 3.82 0.87
N VAL A 130 11.51 3.74 1.21
CA VAL A 130 10.56 4.84 0.96
C VAL A 130 10.96 6.10 1.73
N ILE A 131 11.30 6.00 3.02
CA ILE A 131 11.76 7.14 3.83
C ILE A 131 12.98 7.83 3.21
N HIS A 132 13.93 7.06 2.70
CA HIS A 132 15.18 7.62 2.18
C HIS A 132 15.04 8.25 0.79
N HIS A 133 14.07 7.84 -0.01
CA HIS A 133 14.00 8.20 -1.42
C HIS A 133 12.72 8.94 -1.84
N ALA A 134 11.66 8.91 -1.05
CA ALA A 134 10.43 9.64 -1.39
C ALA A 134 10.62 11.15 -1.24
N LYS A 135 10.06 11.91 -2.16
CA LYS A 135 9.99 13.37 -2.07
C LYS A 135 8.82 13.84 -1.21
N SER A 136 7.78 13.03 -1.13
CA SER A 136 6.63 13.26 -0.26
C SER A 136 7.00 13.12 1.22
N SER A 137 6.27 13.79 2.09
CA SER A 137 6.33 13.48 3.53
C SER A 137 5.95 12.03 3.78
N VAL A 138 6.58 11.38 4.74
CA VAL A 138 6.30 9.98 5.07
C VAL A 138 5.94 9.85 6.55
N MET A 139 4.79 9.25 6.82
CA MET A 139 4.36 8.88 8.15
C MET A 139 4.42 7.36 8.29
N LEU A 140 5.17 6.88 9.28
CA LEU A 140 5.20 5.46 9.63
C LEU A 140 4.27 5.15 10.79
N VAL A 141 3.48 4.10 10.65
CA VAL A 141 2.54 3.61 11.66
C VAL A 141 2.97 2.23 12.15
N ARG A 142 2.98 2.07 13.45
CA ARG A 142 3.27 0.78 14.12
C ARG A 142 2.00 0.01 14.42
#